data_0817151fedac9c4d4aefb2ae569d983d
#
_entry.id   0817151fedac9c4d4aefb2ae569d983d
#
_cell.length_a   1.000
_cell.length_b   1.000
_cell.length_c   1.000
_cell.angle_alpha   90.00
_cell.angle_beta   90.00
_cell.angle_gamma   90.00
#
_symmetry.space_group_name_H-M   'P 1'
#
loop_
_entity.id
_entity.type
_entity.pdbx_description
1 polymer ?
#
loop_
_entity_poly.entity_id
_entity_poly.type
_entity_poly.pdbx_seq_one_letter_code
_entity_poly.pdbx_strand_id
1 'polypeptide(L)'
;AITDTDYIGEFVSIVSMIALHVIKIANAYIDWNKNGFLLPDASVNTDSVLVPSVNVPSIFETLTARAAKAVNLASQFTSLVANSVYYSQTVFECADIFFNAENAIRSCVDTLIPILPAYNYDEQAMLKTATSDFAVAKDCVDYLIDKGAETDEAYDTVGKLCEYCAAIGKRLDTI
;
A
#
# COMPACT_ATOMS: atom_id res chain seq x y z
N ALA A 1 0.40 -38.74 10.37
CA ALA A 1 0.40 -38.17 9.00
C ALA A 1 -0.99 -37.80 8.49
N ILE A 2 -2.02 -38.65 8.75
CA ILE A 2 -3.41 -38.38 8.24
C ILE A 2 -4.11 -37.25 9.03
N THR A 3 -3.69 -36.98 10.25
CA THR A 3 -4.29 -35.99 11.14
C THR A 3 -3.44 -34.70 11.28
N ASP A 4 -2.36 -34.62 10.53
CA ASP A 4 -1.48 -33.49 10.55
C ASP A 4 -2.09 -32.34 9.72
N THR A 5 -2.25 -31.16 10.32
CA THR A 5 -2.82 -29.95 9.71
C THR A 5 -1.78 -28.86 9.44
N ASP A 6 -0.49 -29.14 9.64
CA ASP A 6 0.58 -28.15 9.50
C ASP A 6 0.63 -27.54 8.10
N TYR A 7 0.35 -28.33 7.04
CA TYR A 7 0.27 -27.86 5.66
C TYR A 7 -0.83 -26.80 5.46
N ILE A 8 -1.93 -26.88 6.22
CA ILE A 8 -3.00 -25.86 6.20
C ILE A 8 -2.47 -24.58 6.83
N GLY A 9 -1.76 -24.70 7.96
CA GLY A 9 -1.14 -23.57 8.63
C GLY A 9 -0.12 -22.85 7.76
N GLU A 10 0.72 -23.58 7.04
CA GLU A 10 1.66 -23.03 6.08
C GLU A 10 0.94 -22.29 4.94
N PHE A 11 -0.07 -22.92 4.33
CA PHE A 11 -0.88 -22.32 3.28
C PHE A 11 -1.55 -21.02 3.73
N VAL A 12 -2.22 -21.02 4.88
CA VAL A 12 -2.93 -19.85 5.40
C VAL A 12 -1.96 -18.73 5.75
N SER A 13 -0.76 -19.07 6.22
CA SER A 13 0.31 -18.08 6.47
C SER A 13 0.79 -17.42 5.19
N ILE A 14 0.97 -18.19 4.12
CA ILE A 14 1.32 -17.67 2.79
C ILE A 14 0.20 -16.77 2.26
N VAL A 15 -1.06 -17.20 2.35
CA VAL A 15 -2.22 -16.39 1.95
C VAL A 15 -2.25 -15.07 2.71
N SER A 16 -1.96 -15.08 4.01
CA SER A 16 -1.89 -13.85 4.82
C SER A 16 -0.80 -12.90 4.34
N MET A 17 0.37 -13.39 3.96
CA MET A 17 1.44 -12.56 3.40
C MET A 17 1.04 -11.96 2.05
N ILE A 18 0.43 -12.75 1.17
CA ILE A 18 -0.09 -12.25 -0.12
C ILE A 18 -1.15 -11.17 0.12
N ALA A 19 -2.08 -11.39 1.05
CA ALA A 19 -3.10 -10.43 1.42
C ALA A 19 -2.51 -9.10 1.93
N LEU A 20 -1.43 -9.14 2.71
CA LEU A 20 -0.70 -7.93 3.13
C LEU A 20 -0.11 -7.18 1.93
N HIS A 21 0.40 -7.87 0.92
CA HIS A 21 0.88 -7.22 -0.31
C HIS A 21 -0.28 -6.60 -1.10
N VAL A 22 -1.43 -7.26 -1.19
CA VAL A 22 -2.65 -6.68 -1.80
C VAL A 22 -3.06 -5.39 -1.10
N ILE A 23 -3.07 -5.38 0.24
CA ILE A 23 -3.35 -4.17 1.04
C ILE A 23 -2.36 -3.06 0.72
N LYS A 24 -1.06 -3.35 0.66
CA LYS A 24 -0.03 -2.35 0.33
C LYS A 24 -0.23 -1.76 -1.05
N ILE A 25 -0.51 -2.59 -2.05
CA ILE A 25 -0.80 -2.13 -3.42
C ILE A 25 -2.05 -1.25 -3.43
N ALA A 26 -3.15 -1.71 -2.81
CA ALA A 26 -4.40 -0.95 -2.76
C ALA A 26 -4.21 0.42 -2.08
N ASN A 27 -3.50 0.47 -0.95
CA ASN A 27 -3.21 1.73 -0.26
C ASN A 27 -2.32 2.66 -1.10
N ALA A 28 -1.31 2.14 -1.81
CA ALA A 28 -0.50 2.95 -2.72
C ALA A 28 -1.36 3.58 -3.82
N TYR A 29 -2.28 2.84 -4.43
CA TYR A 29 -3.20 3.38 -5.43
C TYR A 29 -4.16 4.42 -4.86
N ILE A 30 -4.65 4.22 -3.63
CA ILE A 30 -5.47 5.21 -2.91
C ILE A 30 -4.68 6.51 -2.70
N ASP A 31 -3.44 6.40 -2.24
CA ASP A 31 -2.60 7.57 -1.97
C ASP A 31 -2.18 8.29 -3.27
N TRP A 32 -1.83 7.55 -4.32
CA TRP A 32 -1.52 8.14 -5.62
C TRP A 32 -2.73 8.84 -6.24
N ASN A 33 -3.92 8.27 -6.06
CA ASN A 33 -5.14 8.92 -6.55
C ASN A 33 -5.43 10.22 -5.78
N LYS A 34 -5.25 10.23 -4.44
CA LYS A 34 -5.41 11.44 -3.63
C LYS A 34 -4.44 12.56 -4.03
N ASN A 35 -3.23 12.18 -4.43
CA ASN A 35 -2.21 13.11 -4.89
C ASN A 35 -2.36 13.52 -6.37
N GLY A 36 -3.37 13.02 -7.06
CA GLY A 36 -3.61 13.32 -8.47
C GLY A 36 -2.62 12.68 -9.44
N PHE A 37 -1.96 11.60 -9.03
CA PHE A 37 -0.97 10.88 -9.85
C PHE A 37 -1.62 9.83 -10.76
N LEU A 38 -2.87 9.45 -10.50
CA LEU A 38 -3.59 8.45 -11.26
C LEU A 38 -4.67 9.09 -12.13
N LEU A 39 -4.65 8.70 -13.39
CA LEU A 39 -5.68 9.06 -14.39
C LEU A 39 -6.47 7.79 -14.71
N PRO A 40 -7.73 7.68 -14.23
CA PRO A 40 -8.56 6.52 -14.55
C PRO A 40 -8.83 6.47 -16.05
N ASP A 41 -8.76 5.28 -16.64
CA ASP A 41 -9.27 5.05 -17.98
C ASP A 41 -10.81 5.21 -18.00
N ALA A 42 -11.37 5.54 -19.16
CA ALA A 42 -12.81 5.68 -19.35
C ALA A 42 -13.63 4.40 -19.02
N SER A 43 -12.95 3.26 -18.92
CA SER A 43 -13.55 1.98 -18.46
C SER A 43 -13.77 1.89 -16.96
N VAL A 44 -13.12 2.76 -16.17
CA VAL A 44 -13.27 2.79 -14.71
C VAL A 44 -14.39 3.75 -14.36
N ASN A 45 -15.57 3.21 -14.01
CA ASN A 45 -16.67 4.01 -13.49
C ASN A 45 -16.26 4.62 -12.14
N THR A 46 -15.98 5.91 -12.13
CA THR A 46 -15.68 6.70 -10.94
C THR A 46 -16.98 7.24 -10.33
N ASP A 47 -18.01 6.39 -10.24
CA ASP A 47 -19.31 6.77 -9.70
C ASP A 47 -19.28 7.01 -8.20
N SER A 48 -18.69 8.13 -7.79
CA SER A 48 -19.15 8.81 -6.58
C SER A 48 -19.81 10.14 -6.99
N VAL A 49 -21.07 10.05 -7.33
CA VAL A 49 -21.92 11.18 -7.78
C VAL A 49 -22.08 12.25 -6.68
N LEU A 50 -21.74 11.97 -5.44
CA LEU A 50 -22.05 12.84 -4.29
C LEU A 50 -20.91 13.77 -3.84
N VAL A 51 -19.65 13.47 -4.16
CA VAL A 51 -18.52 14.35 -3.79
C VAL A 51 -17.44 14.28 -4.87
N PRO A 52 -17.46 15.19 -5.87
CA PRO A 52 -16.48 15.19 -6.97
C PRO A 52 -15.01 15.36 -6.54
N SER A 53 -14.77 15.80 -5.32
CA SER A 53 -13.43 16.05 -4.77
C SER A 53 -12.81 14.87 -4.02
N VAL A 54 -13.55 13.78 -3.79
CA VAL A 54 -13.06 12.57 -3.11
C VAL A 54 -13.22 11.38 -4.04
N ASN A 55 -12.40 11.36 -5.08
CA ASN A 55 -12.38 10.29 -6.07
C ASN A 55 -11.44 9.15 -5.60
N VAL A 56 -11.68 8.63 -4.40
CA VAL A 56 -11.02 7.37 -4.01
C VAL A 56 -11.80 6.24 -4.66
N PRO A 57 -11.20 5.46 -5.55
CA PRO A 57 -11.90 4.34 -6.15
C PRO A 57 -12.30 3.36 -5.05
N SER A 58 -13.59 3.22 -4.81
CA SER A 58 -14.17 2.35 -3.77
C SER A 58 -13.73 0.88 -3.90
N ILE A 59 -13.23 0.52 -5.08
CA ILE A 59 -12.70 -0.81 -5.37
C ILE A 59 -11.44 -1.13 -4.55
N PHE A 60 -10.53 -0.16 -4.37
CA PHE A 60 -9.32 -0.37 -3.56
C PHE A 60 -9.63 -0.43 -2.07
N GLU A 61 -10.60 0.34 -1.59
CA GLU A 61 -11.11 0.21 -0.23
C GLU A 61 -11.74 -1.15 0.01
N THR A 62 -12.52 -1.63 -0.95
CA THR A 62 -13.13 -2.96 -0.91
C THR A 62 -12.06 -4.06 -0.92
N LEU A 63 -11.01 -3.92 -1.74
CA LEU A 63 -9.87 -4.84 -1.77
C LEU A 63 -9.16 -4.89 -0.42
N THR A 64 -8.88 -3.73 0.17
CA THR A 64 -8.26 -3.63 1.50
C THR A 64 -9.09 -4.35 2.55
N ALA A 65 -10.41 -4.14 2.56
CA ALA A 65 -11.31 -4.79 3.51
C ALA A 65 -11.39 -6.32 3.32
N ARG A 66 -11.40 -6.80 2.06
CA ARG A 66 -11.39 -8.24 1.76
C ARG A 66 -10.06 -8.89 2.14
N ALA A 67 -8.94 -8.26 1.78
CA ALA A 67 -7.62 -8.76 2.10
C ALA A 67 -7.38 -8.79 3.63
N ALA A 68 -7.89 -7.80 4.38
CA ALA A 68 -7.80 -7.81 5.83
C ALA A 68 -8.49 -9.01 6.47
N LYS A 69 -9.59 -9.52 5.89
CA LYS A 69 -10.21 -10.77 6.36
C LYS A 69 -9.29 -11.97 6.15
N ALA A 70 -8.59 -12.04 5.01
CA ALA A 70 -7.66 -13.12 4.70
C ALA A 70 -6.46 -13.13 5.67
N VAL A 71 -5.96 -11.97 6.08
CA VAL A 71 -4.87 -11.86 7.07
C VAL A 71 -5.23 -12.51 8.40
N ASN A 72 -6.49 -12.40 8.84
CA ASN A 72 -6.92 -12.93 10.12
C ASN A 72 -7.05 -14.46 10.16
N LEU A 73 -7.09 -15.13 9.01
CA LEU A 73 -7.30 -16.60 8.95
C LEU A 73 -6.13 -17.39 9.55
N ALA A 74 -4.89 -16.88 9.43
CA ALA A 74 -3.72 -17.50 10.08
C ALA A 74 -3.85 -17.50 11.60
N SER A 75 -4.34 -16.42 12.18
CA SER A 75 -4.59 -16.33 13.63
C SER A 75 -5.73 -17.25 14.06
N GLN A 76 -6.79 -17.36 13.27
CA GLN A 76 -7.90 -18.29 13.52
C GLN A 76 -7.40 -19.73 13.51
N PHE A 77 -6.61 -20.12 12.50
CA PHE A 77 -6.00 -21.44 12.43
C PHE A 77 -5.17 -21.77 13.68
N THR A 78 -4.27 -20.88 14.03
CA THR A 78 -3.39 -21.06 15.21
C THR A 78 -4.20 -21.22 16.49
N SER A 79 -5.24 -20.40 16.67
CA SER A 79 -6.12 -20.46 17.85
C SER A 79 -6.93 -21.78 17.89
N LEU A 80 -7.37 -22.25 16.73
CA LEU A 80 -8.13 -23.51 16.64
C LEU A 80 -7.26 -24.71 17.00
N VAL A 81 -6.06 -24.79 16.43
CA VAL A 81 -5.14 -25.92 16.68
C VAL A 81 -4.64 -25.91 18.11
N ALA A 82 -4.32 -24.74 18.68
CA ALA A 82 -3.84 -24.62 20.06
C ALA A 82 -4.88 -25.06 21.13
N ASN A 83 -6.16 -24.92 20.82
CA ASN A 83 -7.25 -25.24 21.76
C ASN A 83 -7.97 -26.57 21.47
N SER A 84 -7.54 -27.31 20.46
CA SER A 84 -8.22 -28.54 20.07
C SER A 84 -7.88 -29.72 20.97
N VAL A 85 -8.91 -30.34 21.55
CA VAL A 85 -8.80 -31.54 22.35
C VAL A 85 -9.16 -32.79 21.54
N TYR A 86 -9.98 -32.65 20.48
CA TYR A 86 -10.48 -33.73 19.66
C TYR A 86 -10.09 -33.52 18.18
N TYR A 87 -9.32 -34.47 17.65
CA TYR A 87 -8.72 -34.40 16.31
C TYR A 87 -9.72 -34.32 15.15
N SER A 88 -10.80 -35.11 15.19
CA SER A 88 -11.68 -35.25 14.03
C SER A 88 -12.41 -33.94 13.70
N GLN A 89 -12.90 -33.24 14.70
CA GLN A 89 -13.66 -32.01 14.50
C GLN A 89 -12.74 -30.84 14.11
N THR A 90 -11.54 -30.81 14.67
CA THR A 90 -10.51 -29.83 14.33
C THR A 90 -10.11 -29.91 12.86
N VAL A 91 -10.01 -31.09 12.28
CA VAL A 91 -9.65 -31.26 10.85
C VAL A 91 -10.71 -30.64 9.94
N PHE A 92 -12.00 -30.80 10.26
CA PHE A 92 -13.07 -30.18 9.48
C PHE A 92 -13.05 -28.66 9.57
N GLU A 93 -12.87 -28.11 10.76
CA GLU A 93 -12.75 -26.66 10.96
C GLU A 93 -11.50 -26.08 10.27
N CYS A 94 -10.39 -26.81 10.28
CA CYS A 94 -9.19 -26.43 9.52
C CYS A 94 -9.44 -26.42 8.01
N ALA A 95 -10.22 -27.37 7.48
CA ALA A 95 -10.59 -27.40 6.08
C ALA A 95 -11.43 -26.18 5.68
N ASP A 96 -12.37 -25.74 6.53
CA ASP A 96 -13.14 -24.53 6.29
C ASP A 96 -12.24 -23.28 6.26
N ILE A 97 -11.27 -23.19 7.17
CA ILE A 97 -10.30 -22.11 7.15
C ILE A 97 -9.48 -22.11 5.84
N PHE A 98 -9.05 -23.30 5.38
CA PHE A 98 -8.31 -23.45 4.12
C PHE A 98 -9.10 -22.93 2.92
N PHE A 99 -10.35 -23.39 2.75
CA PHE A 99 -11.19 -22.96 1.63
C PHE A 99 -11.58 -21.48 1.72
N ASN A 100 -11.80 -20.95 2.93
CA ASN A 100 -12.04 -19.53 3.13
C ASN A 100 -10.81 -18.68 2.75
N ALA A 101 -9.61 -19.16 3.04
CA ALA A 101 -8.37 -18.49 2.66
C ALA A 101 -8.18 -18.49 1.13
N GLU A 102 -8.40 -19.63 0.48
CA GLU A 102 -8.34 -19.76 -0.99
C GLU A 102 -9.34 -18.83 -1.66
N ASN A 103 -10.60 -18.85 -1.25
CA ASN A 103 -11.64 -18.00 -1.81
C ASN A 103 -11.35 -16.50 -1.58
N ALA A 104 -10.87 -16.13 -0.41
CA ALA A 104 -10.57 -14.75 -0.08
C ALA A 104 -9.44 -14.20 -0.97
N ILE A 105 -8.33 -14.94 -1.09
CA ILE A 105 -7.20 -14.48 -1.90
C ILE A 105 -7.52 -14.50 -3.39
N ARG A 106 -8.21 -15.52 -3.88
CA ARG A 106 -8.69 -15.60 -5.28
C ARG A 106 -9.53 -14.37 -5.62
N SER A 107 -10.54 -14.06 -4.79
CA SER A 107 -11.38 -12.87 -4.99
C SER A 107 -10.58 -11.56 -5.02
N CYS A 108 -9.54 -11.43 -4.21
CA CYS A 108 -8.68 -10.25 -4.22
C CYS A 108 -7.85 -10.17 -5.52
N VAL A 109 -7.24 -11.28 -5.94
CA VAL A 109 -6.39 -11.34 -7.13
C VAL A 109 -7.22 -11.13 -8.40
N ASP A 110 -8.38 -11.79 -8.51
CA ASP A 110 -9.29 -11.65 -9.66
C ASP A 110 -9.83 -10.23 -9.80
N THR A 111 -9.91 -9.47 -8.70
CA THR A 111 -10.28 -8.05 -8.74
C THR A 111 -9.07 -7.18 -9.06
N LEU A 112 -7.90 -7.47 -8.51
CA LEU A 112 -6.70 -6.63 -8.64
C LEU A 112 -6.12 -6.67 -10.07
N ILE A 113 -6.03 -7.87 -10.68
CA ILE A 113 -5.40 -8.05 -11.99
C ILE A 113 -6.02 -7.15 -13.09
N PRO A 114 -7.35 -7.10 -13.26
CA PRO A 114 -7.94 -6.26 -14.30
C PRO A 114 -7.95 -4.76 -13.98
N ILE A 115 -7.87 -4.40 -12.68
CA ILE A 115 -7.99 -3.00 -12.29
C ILE A 115 -6.65 -2.25 -12.38
N LEU A 116 -5.51 -2.90 -12.17
CA LEU A 116 -4.20 -2.24 -12.22
C LEU A 116 -3.91 -1.56 -13.57
N PRO A 117 -4.11 -2.21 -14.74
CA PRO A 117 -3.87 -1.58 -16.03
C PRO A 117 -4.92 -0.55 -16.42
N ALA A 118 -6.03 -0.43 -15.69
CA ALA A 118 -7.09 0.54 -15.98
C ALA A 118 -6.77 1.97 -15.48
N TYR A 119 -5.58 2.18 -14.92
CA TYR A 119 -5.08 3.48 -14.50
C TYR A 119 -3.81 3.83 -15.26
N ASN A 120 -3.75 5.05 -15.77
CA ASN A 120 -2.55 5.67 -16.31
C ASN A 120 -1.93 6.59 -15.25
N TYR A 121 -0.64 6.88 -15.40
CA TYR A 121 0.08 7.77 -14.47
C TYR A 121 0.21 9.17 -15.07
N ASP A 122 -0.08 10.20 -14.27
CA ASP A 122 0.21 11.57 -14.61
C ASP A 122 1.69 11.89 -14.28
N GLU A 123 2.56 11.65 -15.24
CA GLU A 123 4.01 11.90 -15.10
C GLU A 123 4.33 13.36 -14.75
N GLN A 124 3.52 14.30 -15.26
CA GLN A 124 3.73 15.72 -14.99
C GLN A 124 3.37 16.08 -13.55
N ALA A 125 2.25 15.54 -13.03
CA ALA A 125 1.87 15.72 -11.64
C ALA A 125 2.89 15.08 -10.70
N MET A 126 3.36 13.88 -11.03
CA MET A 126 4.40 13.18 -10.25
C MET A 126 5.72 13.97 -10.25
N LEU A 127 6.18 14.43 -11.42
CA LEU A 127 7.40 15.24 -11.53
C LEU A 127 7.27 16.55 -10.75
N LYS A 128 6.14 17.24 -10.91
CA LYS A 128 5.86 18.48 -10.17
C LYS A 128 5.92 18.26 -8.67
N THR A 129 5.40 17.16 -8.16
CA THR A 129 5.44 16.84 -6.73
C THR A 129 6.85 16.46 -6.28
N ALA A 130 7.56 15.65 -7.06
CA ALA A 130 8.92 15.23 -6.76
C ALA A 130 9.91 16.42 -6.72
N THR A 131 9.65 17.46 -7.53
CA THR A 131 10.47 18.70 -7.57
C THR A 131 9.83 19.85 -6.80
N SER A 132 8.66 19.64 -6.16
CA SER A 132 7.96 20.69 -5.41
C SER A 132 8.53 20.86 -4.01
N ASP A 133 8.27 22.03 -3.47
CA ASP A 133 8.59 22.40 -2.10
C ASP A 133 10.08 22.16 -1.77
N PHE A 134 10.35 21.43 -0.73
CA PHE A 134 11.69 21.13 -0.26
C PHE A 134 12.08 19.67 -0.44
N ALA A 135 11.45 18.95 -1.37
CA ALA A 135 11.75 17.53 -1.64
C ALA A 135 13.22 17.33 -2.02
N VAL A 136 13.81 18.31 -2.73
CA VAL A 136 15.23 18.31 -3.14
C VAL A 136 16.19 18.86 -2.08
N ALA A 137 15.70 19.27 -0.92
CA ALA A 137 16.56 19.85 0.12
C ALA A 137 17.65 18.90 0.59
N LYS A 138 17.32 17.62 0.69
CA LYS A 138 18.31 16.60 1.06
C LYS A 138 19.41 16.46 0.02
N ASP A 139 19.09 16.50 -1.26
CA ASP A 139 20.06 16.42 -2.35
C ASP A 139 21.02 17.63 -2.30
N CYS A 140 20.51 18.81 -1.90
CA CYS A 140 21.35 20.00 -1.67
C CYS A 140 22.32 19.81 -0.50
N VAL A 141 21.86 19.18 0.60
CA VAL A 141 22.73 18.85 1.75
C VAL A 141 23.83 17.89 1.32
N ASP A 142 23.43 16.78 0.66
CA ASP A 142 24.36 15.76 0.20
C ASP A 142 25.40 16.36 -0.77
N TYR A 143 24.98 17.25 -1.67
CA TYR A 143 25.89 18.00 -2.56
C TYR A 143 26.90 18.85 -1.79
N LEU A 144 26.48 19.58 -0.75
CA LEU A 144 27.40 20.40 0.06
C LEU A 144 28.41 19.54 0.80
N ILE A 145 27.99 18.41 1.35
CA ILE A 145 28.87 17.43 2.02
C ILE A 145 29.90 16.88 1.04
N ASP A 146 29.49 16.51 -0.18
CA ASP A 146 30.37 16.04 -1.23
C ASP A 146 31.39 17.10 -1.68
N LYS A 147 31.06 18.41 -1.51
CA LYS A 147 31.98 19.53 -1.75
C LYS A 147 32.88 19.83 -0.57
N GLY A 148 32.75 19.11 0.54
CA GLY A 148 33.63 19.22 1.71
C GLY A 148 33.08 20.07 2.84
N ALA A 149 31.80 20.41 2.83
CA ALA A 149 31.16 21.06 3.97
C ALA A 149 30.98 20.06 5.12
N GLU A 150 31.06 20.55 6.34
CA GLU A 150 30.74 19.74 7.52
C GLU A 150 29.23 19.47 7.55
N THR A 151 28.84 18.27 8.03
CA THR A 151 27.45 17.81 7.99
C THR A 151 26.51 18.81 8.65
N ASP A 152 26.83 19.29 9.85
CA ASP A 152 25.98 20.23 10.59
C ASP A 152 25.86 21.59 9.88
N GLU A 153 26.96 22.06 9.27
CA GLU A 153 26.97 23.31 8.49
C GLU A 153 26.13 23.17 7.21
N ALA A 154 26.19 22.03 6.54
CA ALA A 154 25.38 21.76 5.35
C ALA A 154 23.89 21.78 5.67
N TYR A 155 23.46 21.10 6.74
CA TYR A 155 22.06 21.11 7.18
C TYR A 155 21.58 22.51 7.59
N ASP A 156 22.39 23.26 8.35
CA ASP A 156 22.05 24.64 8.77
C ASP A 156 21.92 25.58 7.56
N THR A 157 22.83 25.48 6.59
CA THR A 157 22.81 26.28 5.38
C THR A 157 21.59 26.01 4.52
N VAL A 158 21.29 24.74 4.26
CA VAL A 158 20.11 24.35 3.45
C VAL A 158 18.82 24.67 4.21
N GLY A 159 18.79 24.51 5.53
CA GLY A 159 17.65 24.89 6.35
C GLY A 159 17.32 26.39 6.22
N LYS A 160 18.33 27.28 6.34
CA LYS A 160 18.16 28.71 6.13
C LYS A 160 17.73 29.07 4.72
N LEU A 161 18.22 28.33 3.70
CA LEU A 161 17.80 28.51 2.32
C LEU A 161 16.34 28.13 2.14
N CYS A 162 15.89 27.03 2.74
CA CYS A 162 14.48 26.61 2.73
C CYS A 162 13.57 27.65 3.39
N GLU A 163 13.97 28.20 4.54
CA GLU A 163 13.21 29.25 5.23
C GLU A 163 13.12 30.54 4.36
N TYR A 164 14.20 30.90 3.72
CA TYR A 164 14.22 32.04 2.81
C TYR A 164 13.29 31.81 1.61
N CYS A 165 13.36 30.63 0.96
CA CYS A 165 12.50 30.28 -0.14
C CYS A 165 11.02 30.34 0.27
N ALA A 166 10.68 29.81 1.44
CA ALA A 166 9.32 29.84 1.98
C ALA A 166 8.83 31.28 2.19
N ALA A 167 9.70 32.15 2.71
CA ALA A 167 9.36 33.56 2.97
C ALA A 167 9.09 34.36 1.67
N ILE A 168 9.75 34.03 0.58
CA ILE A 168 9.57 34.73 -0.72
C ILE A 168 8.61 34.01 -1.66
N GLY A 169 8.04 32.86 -1.24
CA GLY A 169 7.11 32.06 -2.03
C GLY A 169 7.73 31.47 -3.29
N LYS A 170 9.05 31.23 -3.29
CA LYS A 170 9.77 30.59 -4.40
C LYS A 170 10.15 29.15 -4.06
N ARG A 171 10.31 28.36 -5.10
CA ARG A 171 10.77 26.97 -4.97
C ARG A 171 12.31 26.93 -4.89
N LEU A 172 12.81 25.89 -4.21
CA LEU A 172 14.26 25.70 -4.05
C LEU A 172 14.98 25.48 -5.39
N ASP A 173 14.33 24.82 -6.34
CA ASP A 173 14.85 24.54 -7.69
C ASP A 173 14.86 25.77 -8.63
N THR A 174 14.34 26.91 -8.21
CA THR A 174 14.25 28.13 -9.01
C THR A 174 15.20 29.23 -8.56
N ILE A 175 16.01 28.97 -7.54
CA ILE A 175 17.05 29.85 -7.01
C ILE A 175 18.44 29.33 -7.40
#